data_7ad47ee905d6773474fc3da60e4ffb94
#
_entry.id   7ad47ee905d6773474fc3da60e4ffb94
#
_cell.length_a   1.000
_cell.length_b   1.000
_cell.length_c   1.000
_cell.angle_alpha   90.00
_cell.angle_beta   90.00
_cell.angle_gamma   90.00
#
_symmetry.space_group_name_H-M   'P 1'
#
loop_
_entity.id
_entity.type
_entity.pdbx_description
1 polymer ?
#
loop_
_entity_poly.entity_id
_entity_poly.type
_entity_poly.pdbx_seq_one_letter_code
_entity_poly.pdbx_strand_id
1 'polypeptide(L)'
;GPRLGTRAESHFLRQAGCQIVGMTNVPEAFLAREAQICYASIGMVTDYDCWMDNPEMHVKATEIFTLYGQSIGKAIKLLQHLMQTTLPAEEVEIRQALAVAILTLDSALSEQQRQWLEILRR
;
A
#
# COMPACT_ATOMS: atom_id res chain seq x y z
N GLY A 1 6.47 7.33 4.45
CA GLY A 1 5.67 8.55 4.37
C GLY A 1 5.99 9.35 3.12
N PRO A 2 5.31 10.46 2.88
CA PRO A 2 5.42 11.23 1.65
C PRO A 2 6.71 12.10 1.63
N ARG A 3 7.84 11.47 1.41
CA ARG A 3 9.14 12.13 1.30
C ARG A 3 10.00 11.45 0.24
N LEU A 4 10.97 12.20 -0.29
CA LEU A 4 12.02 11.62 -1.13
C LEU A 4 12.95 10.78 -0.26
N GLY A 5 13.34 9.63 -0.77
CA GLY A 5 14.36 8.77 -0.18
C GLY A 5 15.77 9.29 -0.40
N THR A 6 16.71 8.80 0.38
CA THR A 6 18.14 9.00 0.13
C THR A 6 18.67 7.82 -0.70
N ARG A 7 19.83 8.01 -1.34
CA ARG A 7 20.51 6.94 -2.06
C ARG A 7 20.84 5.73 -1.16
N ALA A 8 21.24 6.00 0.09
CA ALA A 8 21.51 4.95 1.07
C ALA A 8 20.25 4.12 1.38
N GLU A 9 19.09 4.77 1.54
CA GLU A 9 17.81 4.08 1.71
C GLU A 9 17.43 3.25 0.47
N SER A 10 17.65 3.78 -0.72
CA SER A 10 17.38 3.07 -1.96
C SER A 10 18.20 1.77 -2.05
N HIS A 11 19.50 1.84 -1.77
CA HIS A 11 20.36 0.65 -1.70
C HIS A 11 19.91 -0.33 -0.62
N PHE A 12 19.55 0.16 0.57
CA PHE A 12 19.05 -0.66 1.67
C PHE A 12 17.77 -1.42 1.29
N LEU A 13 16.77 -0.72 0.74
CA LEU A 13 15.51 -1.32 0.30
C LEU A 13 15.73 -2.37 -0.79
N ARG A 14 16.63 -2.09 -1.73
CA ARG A 14 16.99 -3.05 -2.77
C ARG A 14 17.64 -4.31 -2.20
N GLN A 15 18.56 -4.17 -1.24
CA GLN A 15 19.19 -5.30 -0.54
C GLN A 15 18.17 -6.09 0.28
N ALA A 16 17.16 -5.43 0.84
CA ALA A 16 16.03 -6.06 1.53
C ALA A 16 15.05 -6.79 0.58
N GLY A 17 15.30 -6.79 -0.74
CA GLY A 17 14.48 -7.48 -1.73
C GLY A 17 13.28 -6.67 -2.23
N CYS A 18 13.18 -5.38 -1.92
CA CYS A 18 12.12 -4.53 -2.45
C CYS A 18 12.30 -4.33 -3.95
N GLN A 19 11.25 -4.59 -4.73
CA GLN A 19 11.24 -4.46 -6.18
C GLN A 19 10.76 -3.09 -6.65
N ILE A 20 9.91 -2.46 -5.87
CA ILE A 20 9.38 -1.10 -6.12
C ILE A 20 9.45 -0.28 -4.83
N VAL A 21 9.55 1.01 -4.97
CA VAL A 21 9.47 1.97 -3.87
C VAL A 21 8.41 3.02 -4.17
N GLY A 22 7.70 3.46 -3.15
CA GLY A 22 6.68 4.50 -3.27
C GLY A 22 6.65 5.38 -2.02
N MET A 23 5.92 6.49 -2.11
CA MET A 23 5.84 7.47 -1.03
C MET A 23 4.47 7.55 -0.36
N THR A 24 3.48 6.75 -0.78
CA THR A 24 2.07 7.01 -0.43
C THR A 24 1.39 5.89 0.35
N ASN A 25 1.93 4.68 0.38
CA ASN A 25 1.27 3.54 1.00
C ASN A 25 1.29 3.54 2.53
N VAL A 26 2.15 4.33 3.14
CA VAL A 26 2.26 4.44 4.61
C VAL A 26 1.69 5.78 5.06
N PRO A 27 0.77 5.83 6.02
CA PRO A 27 0.33 4.76 6.92
C PRO A 27 -0.87 3.92 6.43
N GLU A 28 -1.43 4.19 5.28
CA GLU A 28 -2.66 3.57 4.76
C GLU A 28 -2.61 2.04 4.78
N ALA A 29 -1.52 1.44 4.33
CA ALA A 29 -1.35 -0.01 4.33
C ALA A 29 -1.40 -0.62 5.76
N PHE A 30 -0.87 0.09 6.75
CA PHE A 30 -0.91 -0.33 8.15
C PHE A 30 -2.33 -0.23 8.72
N LEU A 31 -3.01 0.89 8.46
CA LEU A 31 -4.40 1.10 8.88
C LEU A 31 -5.35 0.10 8.23
N ALA A 32 -5.14 -0.22 6.95
CA ALA A 32 -5.90 -1.27 6.28
C ALA A 32 -5.68 -2.63 6.95
N ARG A 33 -4.44 -2.95 7.33
CA ARG A 33 -4.13 -4.20 8.05
C ARG A 33 -4.80 -4.25 9.42
N GLU A 34 -4.75 -3.17 10.20
CA GLU A 34 -5.44 -3.06 11.49
C GLU A 34 -6.97 -3.18 11.34
N ALA A 35 -7.53 -2.65 10.27
CA ALA A 35 -8.95 -2.75 9.96
C ALA A 35 -9.35 -4.08 9.29
N GLN A 36 -8.43 -5.04 9.17
CA GLN A 36 -8.67 -6.36 8.56
C GLN A 36 -9.14 -6.25 7.10
N ILE A 37 -8.65 -5.26 6.37
CA ILE A 37 -8.95 -5.02 4.96
C ILE A 37 -7.88 -5.70 4.10
N CYS A 38 -8.31 -6.51 3.13
CA CYS A 38 -7.43 -7.01 2.08
C CYS A 38 -6.99 -5.84 1.21
N TYR A 39 -5.70 -5.53 1.23
CA TYR A 39 -5.13 -4.33 0.61
C TYR A 39 -4.17 -4.72 -0.51
N ALA A 40 -4.31 -4.07 -1.63
CA ALA A 40 -3.37 -4.19 -2.76
C ALA A 40 -3.06 -2.81 -3.34
N SER A 41 -1.85 -2.64 -3.85
CA SER A 41 -1.41 -1.39 -4.45
C SER A 41 -1.21 -1.54 -5.95
N ILE A 42 -1.62 -0.52 -6.70
CA ILE A 42 -1.30 -0.39 -8.12
C ILE A 42 -0.20 0.65 -8.26
N GLY A 43 1.02 0.21 -8.54
CA GLY A 43 2.17 1.08 -8.74
C GLY A 43 2.26 1.59 -10.19
N MET A 44 2.23 2.91 -10.37
CA MET A 44 2.53 3.54 -11.65
C MET A 44 4.02 3.85 -11.70
N VAL A 45 4.81 2.91 -12.23
CA VAL A 45 6.27 3.03 -12.29
C VAL A 45 6.66 4.12 -13.28
N THR A 46 7.50 5.05 -12.84
CA THR A 46 7.95 6.22 -13.61
C THR A 46 9.43 6.19 -13.94
N ASP A 47 10.25 5.67 -13.04
CA ASP A 47 11.71 5.72 -13.16
C ASP A 47 12.39 4.62 -12.37
N TYR A 48 13.71 4.54 -12.52
CA TYR A 48 14.58 3.83 -11.60
C TYR A 48 14.98 4.76 -10.47
N ASP A 49 14.85 4.29 -9.24
CA ASP A 49 15.21 5.05 -8.05
C ASP A 49 16.73 5.37 -8.02
N CYS A 50 17.15 6.25 -7.13
CA CYS A 50 18.51 6.84 -7.04
C CYS A 50 19.65 5.83 -6.77
N TRP A 51 19.36 4.53 -6.69
CA TRP A 51 20.38 3.48 -6.72
C TRP A 51 21.01 3.30 -8.10
N MET A 52 20.34 3.72 -9.17
CA MET A 52 20.82 3.59 -10.54
C MET A 52 21.95 4.59 -10.81
N ASP A 53 23.13 4.10 -11.08
CA ASP A 53 24.31 4.94 -11.30
C ASP A 53 24.43 5.53 -12.71
N ASN A 54 23.67 5.00 -13.68
CA ASN A 54 23.72 5.51 -15.05
C ASN A 54 22.85 6.75 -15.22
N PRO A 55 23.44 7.95 -15.44
CA PRO A 55 22.67 9.19 -15.62
C PRO A 55 21.69 9.17 -16.81
N GLU A 56 21.96 8.37 -17.84
CA GLU A 56 21.09 8.22 -19.00
C GLU A 56 19.77 7.50 -18.68
N MET A 57 19.75 6.75 -17.57
CA MET A 57 18.56 6.06 -17.08
C MET A 57 17.75 6.89 -16.09
N HIS A 58 18.23 8.10 -15.75
CA HIS A 58 17.51 9.01 -14.89
C HIS A 58 16.49 9.78 -15.70
N VAL A 59 15.23 9.62 -15.36
CA VAL A 59 14.13 10.31 -16.02
C VAL A 59 14.08 11.78 -15.54
N LYS A 60 14.00 12.72 -16.46
CA LYS A 60 13.82 14.13 -16.11
C LYS A 60 12.45 14.34 -15.47
N ALA A 61 12.34 15.28 -14.54
CA ALA A 61 11.08 15.57 -13.83
C ALA A 61 9.90 15.83 -14.80
N THR A 62 10.17 16.48 -15.92
CA THR A 62 9.14 16.73 -16.97
C THR A 62 8.65 15.45 -17.65
N GLU A 63 9.50 14.45 -17.80
CA GLU A 63 9.17 13.15 -18.39
C GLU A 63 8.38 12.28 -17.42
N ILE A 64 8.67 12.38 -16.11
CA ILE A 64 7.91 11.69 -15.05
C ILE A 64 6.42 12.05 -15.16
N PHE A 65 6.09 13.33 -15.29
CA PHE A 65 4.68 13.75 -15.42
C PHE A 65 4.01 13.19 -16.69
N THR A 66 4.75 13.11 -17.78
CA THR A 66 4.24 12.52 -19.04
C THR A 66 3.98 11.02 -18.88
N LEU A 67 4.93 10.28 -18.32
CA LEU A 67 4.80 8.85 -18.05
C LEU A 67 3.67 8.56 -17.06
N TYR A 68 3.56 9.39 -16.02
CA TYR A 68 2.47 9.30 -15.05
C TYR A 68 1.10 9.50 -15.71
N GLY A 69 0.95 10.54 -16.54
CA GLY A 69 -0.29 10.79 -17.28
C GLY A 69 -0.70 9.62 -18.19
N GLN A 70 0.26 9.02 -18.90
CA GLN A 70 0.02 7.82 -19.73
C GLN A 70 -0.39 6.61 -18.86
N SER A 71 0.21 6.46 -17.68
CA SER A 71 -0.05 5.36 -16.78
C SER A 71 -1.43 5.46 -16.10
N ILE A 72 -1.94 6.67 -15.86
CA ILE A 72 -3.31 6.88 -15.34
C ILE A 72 -4.34 6.21 -16.25
N GLY A 73 -4.25 6.42 -17.57
CA GLY A 73 -5.19 5.81 -18.52
C GLY A 73 -5.18 4.27 -18.45
N LYS A 74 -4.02 3.67 -18.23
CA LYS A 74 -3.88 2.21 -18.04
C LYS A 74 -4.48 1.77 -16.71
N ALA A 75 -4.22 2.52 -15.63
CA ALA A 75 -4.76 2.22 -14.31
C ALA A 75 -6.30 2.29 -14.29
N ILE A 76 -6.91 3.29 -14.92
CA ILE A 76 -8.36 3.41 -15.05
C ILE A 76 -8.94 2.19 -15.79
N LYS A 77 -8.34 1.78 -16.92
CA LYS A 77 -8.78 0.59 -17.65
C LYS A 77 -8.66 -0.68 -16.82
N LEU A 78 -7.57 -0.82 -16.06
CA LEU A 78 -7.39 -1.95 -15.15
C LEU A 78 -8.50 -1.98 -14.08
N LEU A 79 -8.78 -0.84 -13.44
CA LEU A 79 -9.86 -0.74 -12.44
C LEU A 79 -11.23 -1.06 -13.04
N GLN A 80 -11.54 -0.54 -14.22
CA GLN A 80 -12.77 -0.87 -14.93
C GLN A 80 -12.90 -2.37 -15.21
N HIS A 81 -11.79 -3.02 -15.59
CA HIS A 81 -11.77 -4.45 -15.82
C HIS A 81 -11.96 -5.24 -14.51
N LEU A 82 -11.29 -4.85 -13.43
CA LEU A 82 -11.44 -5.46 -12.12
C LEU A 82 -12.88 -5.39 -11.60
N MET A 83 -13.57 -4.26 -11.81
CA MET A 83 -14.98 -4.10 -11.43
C MET A 83 -15.94 -5.05 -12.20
N GLN A 84 -15.52 -5.57 -13.34
CA GLN A 84 -16.29 -6.51 -14.16
C GLN A 84 -15.88 -7.96 -13.94
N THR A 85 -14.83 -8.20 -13.16
CA THR A 85 -14.26 -9.52 -12.92
C THR A 85 -14.66 -10.02 -11.54
N THR A 86 -14.93 -11.31 -11.41
CA THR A 86 -15.09 -11.92 -10.08
C THR A 86 -13.75 -11.89 -9.37
N LEU A 87 -13.67 -11.15 -8.27
CA LEU A 87 -12.48 -11.11 -7.44
C LEU A 87 -12.26 -12.45 -6.73
N PRO A 88 -11.02 -12.81 -6.41
CA PRO A 88 -10.74 -13.99 -5.59
C PRO A 88 -11.43 -13.87 -4.23
N ALA A 89 -11.63 -15.00 -3.57
CA ALA A 89 -12.17 -15.02 -2.22
C ALA A 89 -11.26 -14.20 -1.27
N GLU A 90 -11.87 -13.57 -0.30
CA GLU A 90 -11.13 -12.83 0.73
C GLU A 90 -10.23 -13.77 1.53
N GLU A 91 -9.03 -13.30 1.87
CA GLU A 91 -8.10 -14.05 2.70
C GLU A 91 -8.59 -14.09 4.14
N VAL A 92 -9.02 -15.25 4.61
CA VAL A 92 -9.59 -15.46 5.94
C VAL A 92 -8.62 -15.01 7.04
N GLU A 93 -7.33 -15.28 6.89
CA GLU A 93 -6.30 -14.88 7.86
C GLU A 93 -6.21 -13.37 8.04
N ILE A 94 -6.43 -12.61 6.96
CA ILE A 94 -6.47 -11.13 7.04
C ILE A 94 -7.77 -10.69 7.72
N ARG A 95 -8.89 -11.26 7.33
CA ARG A 95 -10.22 -10.88 7.82
C ARG A 95 -10.46 -11.26 9.29
N GLN A 96 -9.69 -12.17 9.82
CA GLN A 96 -9.77 -12.65 11.20
C GLN A 96 -8.52 -12.34 12.03
N ALA A 97 -7.67 -11.44 11.56
CA ALA A 97 -6.41 -11.11 12.22
C ALA A 97 -6.57 -10.63 13.67
N LEU A 98 -7.68 -10.00 14.00
CA LEU A 98 -7.97 -9.50 15.35
C LEU A 98 -8.70 -10.52 16.25
N ALA A 99 -9.10 -11.68 15.75
CA ALA A 99 -9.88 -12.65 16.52
C ALA A 99 -9.20 -13.07 17.85
N VAL A 100 -7.87 -13.10 17.85
CA VAL A 100 -7.03 -13.46 19.02
C VAL A 100 -6.11 -12.34 19.47
N ALA A 101 -6.15 -11.17 18.84
CA ALA A 101 -5.21 -10.09 19.12
C ALA A 101 -5.71 -9.11 20.19
N ILE A 102 -7.01 -9.08 20.46
CA ILE A 102 -7.61 -8.19 21.46
C ILE A 102 -7.64 -8.93 22.80
N LEU A 103 -6.70 -8.60 23.66
CA LEU A 103 -6.53 -9.25 24.97
C LEU A 103 -7.31 -8.56 26.10
N THR A 104 -7.79 -7.33 25.86
CA THR A 104 -8.54 -6.56 26.85
C THR A 104 -9.94 -7.15 27.00
N LEU A 105 -10.34 -7.44 28.25
CA LEU A 105 -11.68 -7.92 28.56
C LEU A 105 -12.73 -6.85 28.22
N ASP A 106 -13.85 -7.24 27.65
CA ASP A 106 -14.94 -6.32 27.30
C ASP A 106 -15.48 -5.54 28.50
N SER A 107 -15.42 -6.14 29.71
CA SER A 107 -15.79 -5.46 30.95
C SER A 107 -14.87 -4.30 31.34
N ALA A 108 -13.65 -4.27 30.82
CA ALA A 108 -12.67 -3.19 31.07
C ALA A 108 -12.76 -2.07 30.04
N LEU A 109 -13.58 -2.23 29.00
CA LEU A 109 -13.74 -1.25 27.92
C LEU A 109 -14.90 -0.29 28.23
N SER A 110 -14.72 0.99 27.91
CA SER A 110 -15.80 1.95 27.89
C SER A 110 -16.80 1.61 26.77
N GLU A 111 -18.02 2.14 26.85
CA GLU A 111 -19.05 1.96 25.81
C GLU A 111 -18.55 2.43 24.42
N GLN A 112 -17.88 3.58 24.37
CA GLN A 112 -17.33 4.12 23.15
C GLN A 112 -16.24 3.21 22.54
N GLN A 113 -15.38 2.62 23.38
CA GLN A 113 -14.35 1.68 22.91
C GLN A 113 -14.98 0.39 22.39
N ARG A 114 -16.04 -0.13 23.02
CA ARG A 114 -16.78 -1.30 22.53
C ARG A 114 -17.38 -1.04 21.16
N GLN A 115 -18.03 0.11 20.95
CA GLN A 115 -18.62 0.50 19.66
C GLN A 115 -17.55 0.56 18.55
N TRP A 116 -16.36 1.08 18.84
CA TRP A 116 -15.26 1.08 17.86
C TRP A 116 -14.78 -0.35 17.52
N LEU A 117 -14.65 -1.20 18.53
CA LEU A 117 -14.20 -2.58 18.33
C LEU A 117 -15.22 -3.44 17.58
N GLU A 118 -16.52 -3.18 17.71
CA GLU A 118 -17.56 -3.88 16.94
C GLU A 118 -17.36 -3.74 15.43
N ILE A 119 -16.88 -2.58 14.97
CA ILE A 119 -16.57 -2.33 13.57
C ILE A 119 -15.41 -3.22 13.08
N LEU A 120 -14.44 -3.49 13.96
CA LEU A 120 -13.23 -4.27 13.65
C LEU A 120 -13.41 -5.78 13.89
N ARG A 121 -14.40 -6.20 14.66
CA ARG A 121 -14.69 -7.61 15.00
C ARG A 121 -15.67 -8.29 14.02
N ARG A 122 -15.82 -7.79 12.83
CA ARG A 122 -16.76 -8.29 11.81
C ARG A 122 -16.32 -9.61 11.20
#